data_88fe83b667f2f7e161161f7579bad517
#
_entry.id   88fe83b667f2f7e161161f7579bad517
#
_cell.length_a   1.000
_cell.length_b   1.000
_cell.length_c   1.000
_cell.angle_alpha   90.00
_cell.angle_beta   90.00
_cell.angle_gamma   90.00
#
_symmetry.space_group_name_H-M   'P 1'
#
loop_
_entity.id
_entity.type
_entity.pdbx_description
1 polymer ?
#
loop_
_entity_poly.entity_id
_entity_poly.type
_entity_poly.pdbx_seq_one_letter_code
_entity_poly.pdbx_strand_id
1 'polypeptide(L)'
;MAYPDPCKNIFSKAFSYLSHTIPDFTDNCLINIMKCGEDFYATTETNYIRKINPQTLETLEKVDYRNYVTVNLATAHPHYDAAGNVLNMGTSIMDKGKTRYVVFRIPAAVPEDKKGTNPLKHTEVFCSITSRSLLSPSYYHSFGVTENHIVFLEQPFKLDILKMSTAYIRGANWASCLAFHKEDKTYIHVIDQRTRKPLPTKFYTDPMVVFHHVNAYEEDGCLLFDVITYEDSSLYELFYLANLNQDFEENCRLTSIPTLRRFAVPLSVDKNAELGSNLIKLTSTTAKALKEKDDQVYCQPELLYEGLELPRINYARNGKRYRYVFAAEVQWSPIPTKILKYDVLTKSSLKWGQEHCWPAEPLFVPTPGAQDEDDGIILSAIVSTDPQKLPFLLILDAKSFTELARASIDVEMHLDLHGLFIPDTDWDARKPALSQEERDRAPDSCVAPQA
;
A
#
# COMPACT_ATOMS: atom_id res chain seq x y z
N MET A 1 -10.64 -12.14 -1.89
CA MET A 1 -11.52 -11.83 -3.03
C MET A 1 -12.32 -13.06 -3.43
N ALA A 2 -13.65 -12.96 -3.45
CA ALA A 2 -14.49 -14.02 -3.98
C ALA A 2 -14.59 -13.89 -5.51
N TYR A 3 -14.25 -14.95 -6.21
CA TYR A 3 -14.40 -15.03 -7.65
C TYR A 3 -14.84 -16.46 -8.02
N PRO A 4 -15.89 -16.67 -8.81
CA PRO A 4 -16.80 -15.70 -9.41
C PRO A 4 -17.62 -14.94 -8.35
N ASP A 5 -18.15 -13.75 -8.73
CA ASP A 5 -18.97 -12.93 -7.85
C ASP A 5 -20.16 -13.75 -7.31
N PRO A 6 -20.24 -14.01 -5.99
CA PRO A 6 -21.31 -14.84 -5.42
C PRO A 6 -22.69 -14.20 -5.57
N CYS A 7 -22.76 -12.86 -5.68
CA CYS A 7 -24.01 -12.12 -5.79
C CYS A 7 -24.65 -12.18 -7.17
N LYS A 8 -23.91 -12.61 -8.21
CA LYS A 8 -24.48 -12.78 -9.56
C LYS A 8 -25.23 -14.11 -9.68
N ASN A 9 -26.40 -14.07 -10.32
CA ASN A 9 -27.11 -15.28 -10.68
C ASN A 9 -26.38 -16.08 -11.79
N ILE A 10 -26.76 -17.35 -11.97
CA ILE A 10 -26.07 -18.26 -12.90
C ILE A 10 -26.07 -17.76 -14.36
N PHE A 11 -27.14 -17.09 -14.80
CA PHE A 11 -27.24 -16.55 -16.16
C PHE A 11 -26.34 -15.34 -16.34
N SER A 12 -26.29 -14.44 -15.36
CA SER A 12 -25.35 -13.31 -15.36
C SER A 12 -23.89 -13.76 -15.30
N LYS A 13 -23.58 -14.82 -14.57
CA LYS A 13 -22.25 -15.46 -14.56
C LYS A 13 -21.90 -16.02 -15.93
N ALA A 14 -22.81 -16.77 -16.55
CA ALA A 14 -22.61 -17.33 -17.90
C ALA A 14 -22.45 -16.24 -18.96
N PHE A 15 -23.26 -15.18 -18.91
CA PHE A 15 -23.15 -14.05 -19.83
C PHE A 15 -21.83 -13.31 -19.66
N SER A 16 -21.38 -13.04 -18.44
CA SER A 16 -20.08 -12.42 -18.16
C SER A 16 -18.93 -13.27 -18.71
N TYR A 17 -19.03 -14.59 -18.62
CA TYR A 17 -18.04 -15.51 -19.17
C TYR A 17 -17.96 -15.44 -20.71
N LEU A 18 -19.11 -15.33 -21.37
CA LEU A 18 -19.17 -15.26 -22.85
C LEU A 18 -18.79 -13.88 -23.40
N SER A 19 -18.98 -12.82 -22.64
CA SER A 19 -18.76 -11.45 -23.08
C SER A 19 -17.39 -10.87 -22.81
N HIS A 20 -16.60 -11.48 -21.90
CA HIS A 20 -15.30 -10.96 -21.47
C HIS A 20 -14.23 -12.04 -21.50
N THR A 21 -13.10 -11.74 -22.16
CA THR A 21 -11.92 -12.61 -22.16
C THR A 21 -11.33 -12.77 -20.75
N ILE A 22 -11.47 -11.73 -19.92
CA ILE A 22 -11.08 -11.73 -18.52
C ILE A 22 -12.36 -11.59 -17.71
N PRO A 23 -12.60 -12.51 -16.78
CA PRO A 23 -13.78 -12.46 -15.94
C PRO A 23 -13.85 -11.18 -15.10
N ASP A 24 -15.06 -10.76 -14.78
CA ASP A 24 -15.30 -9.60 -13.95
C ASP A 24 -14.90 -9.87 -12.49
N PHE A 25 -14.26 -8.90 -11.86
CA PHE A 25 -13.83 -8.98 -10.47
C PHE A 25 -14.94 -8.51 -9.51
N THR A 26 -14.76 -8.81 -8.24
CA THR A 26 -15.60 -8.26 -7.17
C THR A 26 -14.86 -7.13 -6.47
N ASP A 27 -15.61 -6.29 -5.78
CA ASP A 27 -15.10 -5.27 -4.86
C ASP A 27 -15.06 -5.74 -3.40
N ASN A 28 -15.26 -7.02 -3.16
CA ASN A 28 -15.19 -7.64 -1.84
C ASN A 28 -13.72 -7.81 -1.39
N CYS A 29 -13.00 -6.72 -1.25
CA CYS A 29 -11.59 -6.66 -0.91
C CYS A 29 -11.22 -5.21 -0.58
N LEU A 30 -11.87 -4.64 0.44
CA LEU A 30 -11.55 -3.29 0.88
C LEU A 30 -10.26 -3.34 1.71
N ILE A 31 -9.25 -2.58 1.29
CA ILE A 31 -7.91 -2.64 1.88
C ILE A 31 -7.54 -1.31 2.51
N ASN A 32 -7.84 -0.18 1.83
CA ASN A 32 -7.35 1.13 2.24
C ASN A 32 -8.38 2.23 1.93
N ILE A 33 -8.14 3.43 2.46
CA ILE A 33 -8.93 4.63 2.16
C ILE A 33 -8.05 5.61 1.37
N MET A 34 -8.60 6.11 0.27
CA MET A 34 -7.94 7.08 -0.60
C MET A 34 -8.76 8.39 -0.65
N LYS A 35 -8.07 9.53 -0.50
CA LYS A 35 -8.64 10.85 -0.82
C LYS A 35 -8.31 11.19 -2.27
N CYS A 36 -9.28 11.67 -3.03
CA CYS A 36 -9.09 12.14 -4.40
C CYS A 36 -9.89 13.43 -4.62
N GLY A 37 -9.19 14.56 -4.66
CA GLY A 37 -9.84 15.88 -4.57
C GLY A 37 -10.62 16.01 -3.27
N GLU A 38 -11.92 16.26 -3.37
CA GLU A 38 -12.81 16.33 -2.22
C GLU A 38 -13.48 15.00 -1.87
N ASP A 39 -13.28 13.96 -2.67
CA ASP A 39 -13.94 12.66 -2.53
C ASP A 39 -13.07 11.65 -1.78
N PHE A 40 -13.71 10.71 -1.09
CA PHE A 40 -13.08 9.59 -0.41
C PHE A 40 -13.54 8.27 -0.99
N TYR A 41 -12.59 7.35 -1.13
CA TYR A 41 -12.84 6.04 -1.70
C TYR A 41 -12.22 4.95 -0.83
N ALA A 42 -13.00 3.92 -0.54
CA ALA A 42 -12.48 2.65 -0.07
C ALA A 42 -11.92 1.89 -1.27
N THR A 43 -10.64 1.58 -1.24
CA THR A 43 -9.90 1.00 -2.35
C THR A 43 -9.77 -0.51 -2.24
N THR A 44 -9.64 -1.16 -3.38
CA THR A 44 -9.40 -2.59 -3.51
C THR A 44 -8.19 -2.84 -4.40
N GLU A 45 -7.79 -4.09 -4.55
CA GLU A 45 -6.79 -4.50 -5.54
C GLU A 45 -7.40 -4.87 -6.91
N THR A 46 -8.70 -4.66 -7.08
CA THR A 46 -9.39 -4.86 -8.35
C THR A 46 -9.50 -3.55 -9.14
N ASN A 47 -10.27 -3.56 -10.21
CA ASN A 47 -10.64 -2.35 -10.93
C ASN A 47 -11.75 -1.53 -10.23
N TYR A 48 -12.28 -1.99 -9.11
CA TYR A 48 -13.36 -1.33 -8.39
C TYR A 48 -12.88 -0.61 -7.15
N ILE A 49 -13.44 0.57 -6.91
CA ILE A 49 -13.36 1.32 -5.65
C ILE A 49 -14.76 1.75 -5.23
N ARG A 50 -14.95 2.04 -3.94
CA ARG A 50 -16.23 2.51 -3.39
C ARG A 50 -16.09 3.94 -2.91
N LYS A 51 -16.86 4.87 -3.49
CA LYS A 51 -17.00 6.21 -2.94
C LYS A 51 -17.72 6.12 -1.59
N ILE A 52 -17.21 6.80 -0.60
CA ILE A 52 -17.76 6.82 0.75
C ILE A 52 -17.99 8.25 1.23
N ASN A 53 -18.98 8.42 2.08
CA ASN A 53 -19.15 9.64 2.84
C ASN A 53 -18.28 9.53 4.11
N PRO A 54 -17.24 10.35 4.31
CA PRO A 54 -16.35 10.20 5.44
C PRO A 54 -17.01 10.59 6.78
N GLN A 55 -18.14 11.33 6.78
CA GLN A 55 -18.85 11.74 8.00
C GLN A 55 -19.81 10.65 8.49
N THR A 56 -20.54 10.02 7.56
CA THR A 56 -21.56 9.02 7.90
C THR A 56 -21.07 7.60 7.71
N LEU A 57 -19.91 7.42 7.05
CA LEU A 57 -19.34 6.15 6.58
C LEU A 57 -20.26 5.40 5.60
N GLU A 58 -21.25 6.10 5.04
CA GLU A 58 -22.17 5.55 4.04
C GLU A 58 -21.41 5.24 2.74
N THR A 59 -21.68 4.07 2.17
CA THR A 59 -21.22 3.70 0.83
C THR A 59 -22.11 4.36 -0.21
N LEU A 60 -21.56 5.25 -1.04
CA LEU A 60 -22.31 6.06 -2.00
C LEU A 60 -22.35 5.41 -3.38
N GLU A 61 -21.20 5.12 -3.97
CA GLU A 61 -21.09 4.73 -5.37
C GLU A 61 -20.04 3.64 -5.57
N LYS A 62 -20.33 2.68 -6.45
CA LYS A 62 -19.33 1.76 -7.00
C LYS A 62 -18.69 2.37 -8.24
N VAL A 63 -17.41 2.59 -8.22
CA VAL A 63 -16.63 3.18 -9.30
C VAL A 63 -15.74 2.11 -9.94
N ASP A 64 -15.73 2.08 -11.27
CA ASP A 64 -14.88 1.20 -12.06
C ASP A 64 -13.78 2.02 -12.74
N TYR A 65 -12.52 1.74 -12.41
CA TYR A 65 -11.36 2.39 -13.02
C TYR A 65 -11.31 2.23 -14.53
N ARG A 66 -11.87 1.16 -15.09
CA ARG A 66 -11.89 0.91 -16.55
C ARG A 66 -12.64 1.99 -17.34
N ASN A 67 -13.50 2.75 -16.68
CA ASN A 67 -14.19 3.90 -17.30
C ASN A 67 -13.25 5.09 -17.52
N TYR A 68 -12.05 5.09 -16.92
CA TYR A 68 -11.12 6.22 -16.90
C TYR A 68 -9.70 5.84 -17.35
N VAL A 69 -9.27 4.65 -17.07
CA VAL A 69 -7.94 4.13 -17.42
C VAL A 69 -8.02 2.62 -17.69
N THR A 70 -7.28 2.14 -18.69
CA THR A 70 -7.31 0.72 -19.08
C THR A 70 -6.51 -0.11 -18.09
N VAL A 71 -7.10 -0.44 -16.94
CA VAL A 71 -6.53 -1.35 -15.93
C VAL A 71 -7.57 -2.37 -15.47
N ASN A 72 -7.16 -3.59 -15.28
CA ASN A 72 -8.00 -4.67 -14.73
C ASN A 72 -7.83 -4.83 -13.23
N LEU A 73 -6.68 -4.39 -12.71
CA LEU A 73 -6.26 -4.41 -11.33
C LEU A 73 -5.59 -3.10 -11.01
N ALA A 74 -5.72 -2.62 -9.79
CA ALA A 74 -5.01 -1.44 -9.32
C ALA A 74 -4.58 -1.66 -7.87
N THR A 75 -3.47 -1.04 -7.44
CA THR A 75 -3.06 -1.15 -6.04
C THR A 75 -4.02 -0.37 -5.15
N ALA A 76 -4.12 -0.79 -3.89
CA ALA A 76 -4.81 -0.03 -2.84
C ALA A 76 -3.86 0.96 -2.10
N HIS A 77 -2.63 1.10 -2.59
CA HIS A 77 -1.58 1.94 -2.00
C HIS A 77 -1.13 3.06 -2.96
N PRO A 78 -2.00 4.05 -3.24
CA PRO A 78 -1.62 5.20 -4.04
C PRO A 78 -0.64 6.10 -3.28
N HIS A 79 0.17 6.85 -4.05
CA HIS A 79 0.96 7.96 -3.55
C HIS A 79 0.31 9.30 -3.90
N TYR A 80 0.75 10.35 -3.20
CA TYR A 80 0.32 11.72 -3.45
C TYR A 80 1.53 12.58 -3.78
N ASP A 81 1.43 13.39 -4.82
CA ASP A 81 2.43 14.42 -5.09
C ASP A 81 2.19 15.68 -4.23
N ALA A 82 3.11 16.66 -4.31
CA ALA A 82 3.02 17.89 -3.53
C ALA A 82 1.75 18.73 -3.83
N ALA A 83 1.11 18.52 -4.97
CA ALA A 83 -0.15 19.18 -5.34
C ALA A 83 -1.38 18.36 -4.91
N GLY A 84 -1.19 17.21 -4.26
CA GLY A 84 -2.24 16.29 -3.84
C GLY A 84 -2.80 15.43 -4.97
N ASN A 85 -2.17 15.40 -6.16
CA ASN A 85 -2.56 14.47 -7.21
C ASN A 85 -2.28 13.04 -6.76
N VAL A 86 -3.21 12.15 -7.06
CA VAL A 86 -3.05 10.72 -6.79
C VAL A 86 -2.20 10.09 -7.89
N LEU A 87 -1.14 9.41 -7.52
CA LEU A 87 -0.36 8.55 -8.38
C LEU A 87 -0.61 7.10 -7.95
N ASN A 88 -1.14 6.29 -8.86
CA ASN A 88 -1.40 4.88 -8.57
C ASN A 88 -0.92 3.98 -9.71
N MET A 89 -0.89 2.69 -9.46
CA MET A 89 -0.40 1.69 -10.39
C MET A 89 -1.41 0.56 -10.56
N GLY A 90 -1.57 0.09 -11.80
CA GLY A 90 -2.47 -1.00 -12.13
C GLY A 90 -1.94 -1.91 -13.23
N THR A 91 -2.57 -3.07 -13.40
CA THR A 91 -2.24 -4.03 -14.46
C THR A 91 -3.31 -4.01 -15.52
N SER A 92 -2.91 -3.76 -16.76
CA SER A 92 -3.71 -3.89 -17.97
C SER A 92 -3.41 -5.25 -18.61
N ILE A 93 -4.38 -6.16 -18.58
CA ILE A 93 -4.20 -7.55 -18.98
C ILE A 93 -4.68 -7.72 -20.42
N MET A 94 -3.77 -8.22 -21.28
CA MET A 94 -4.03 -8.56 -22.68
C MET A 94 -4.63 -7.42 -23.54
N ASP A 95 -4.48 -6.16 -23.11
CA ASP A 95 -4.91 -5.02 -23.91
C ASP A 95 -4.07 -4.92 -25.18
N LYS A 96 -4.75 -4.96 -26.36
CA LYS A 96 -4.10 -4.96 -27.68
C LYS A 96 -2.97 -5.99 -27.80
N GLY A 97 -3.17 -7.19 -27.23
CA GLY A 97 -2.21 -8.29 -27.27
C GLY A 97 -0.99 -8.12 -26.37
N LYS A 98 -1.03 -7.21 -25.40
CA LYS A 98 0.05 -7.00 -24.42
C LYS A 98 -0.51 -6.88 -23.01
N THR A 99 0.22 -7.40 -22.05
CA THR A 99 -0.01 -7.15 -20.63
C THR A 99 0.98 -6.10 -20.16
N ARG A 100 0.51 -5.07 -19.48
CA ARG A 100 1.32 -3.92 -19.04
C ARG A 100 1.04 -3.58 -17.58
N TYR A 101 2.06 -3.07 -16.93
CA TYR A 101 1.95 -2.34 -15.68
C TYR A 101 1.81 -0.86 -16.01
N VAL A 102 0.74 -0.24 -15.57
CA VAL A 102 0.36 1.12 -15.93
C VAL A 102 0.41 1.99 -14.68
N VAL A 103 1.25 3.01 -14.71
CA VAL A 103 1.18 4.09 -13.71
C VAL A 103 0.22 5.14 -14.25
N PHE A 104 -0.74 5.56 -13.44
CA PHE A 104 -1.71 6.58 -13.79
C PHE A 104 -1.81 7.65 -12.72
N ARG A 105 -2.16 8.87 -13.13
CA ARG A 105 -2.30 10.02 -12.27
C ARG A 105 -3.74 10.55 -12.32
N ILE A 106 -4.32 10.82 -11.16
CA ILE A 106 -5.62 11.46 -10.99
C ILE A 106 -5.37 12.84 -10.40
N PRO A 107 -5.81 13.94 -11.05
CA PRO A 107 -5.57 15.27 -10.54
C PRO A 107 -6.36 15.55 -9.25
N ALA A 108 -5.76 16.25 -8.29
CA ALA A 108 -6.44 16.69 -7.07
C ALA A 108 -7.47 17.79 -7.35
N ALA A 109 -7.15 18.68 -8.30
CA ALA A 109 -8.01 19.76 -8.71
C ALA A 109 -8.34 19.64 -10.21
N VAL A 110 -9.58 19.94 -10.55
CA VAL A 110 -10.05 19.97 -11.93
C VAL A 110 -9.88 21.39 -12.47
N PRO A 111 -9.43 21.57 -13.73
CA PRO A 111 -9.35 22.89 -14.37
C PRO A 111 -10.66 23.68 -14.27
N GLU A 112 -10.57 25.02 -14.18
CA GLU A 112 -11.75 25.88 -13.98
C GLU A 112 -12.83 25.71 -15.08
N ASP A 113 -12.41 25.49 -16.33
CA ASP A 113 -13.33 25.22 -17.46
C ASP A 113 -14.08 23.88 -17.34
N LYS A 114 -13.64 23.01 -16.42
CA LYS A 114 -14.23 21.69 -16.12
C LYS A 114 -14.71 21.55 -14.67
N LYS A 115 -14.83 22.68 -13.98
CA LYS A 115 -15.27 22.73 -12.59
C LYS A 115 -16.60 21.98 -12.39
N GLY A 116 -16.67 21.17 -11.31
CA GLY A 116 -17.81 20.31 -11.01
C GLY A 116 -17.80 18.95 -11.68
N THR A 117 -16.79 18.62 -12.48
CA THR A 117 -16.60 17.24 -12.95
C THR A 117 -15.77 16.42 -11.96
N ASN A 118 -16.04 15.12 -11.90
CA ASN A 118 -15.26 14.21 -11.05
C ASN A 118 -13.79 14.15 -11.51
N PRO A 119 -12.79 14.32 -10.62
CA PRO A 119 -11.36 14.23 -10.93
C PRO A 119 -10.96 12.95 -11.68
N LEU A 120 -11.62 11.82 -11.41
CA LEU A 120 -11.38 10.56 -12.11
C LEU A 120 -11.53 10.66 -13.63
N LYS A 121 -12.39 11.55 -14.14
CA LYS A 121 -12.55 11.78 -15.58
C LYS A 121 -11.34 12.41 -16.25
N HIS A 122 -10.42 12.92 -15.45
CA HIS A 122 -9.18 13.56 -15.89
C HIS A 122 -7.95 12.68 -15.59
N THR A 123 -8.17 11.39 -15.30
CA THR A 123 -7.11 10.41 -15.13
C THR A 123 -6.28 10.32 -16.40
N GLU A 124 -4.95 10.41 -16.24
CA GLU A 124 -4.00 10.22 -17.33
C GLU A 124 -3.10 9.01 -17.10
N VAL A 125 -2.77 8.30 -18.17
CA VAL A 125 -1.68 7.31 -18.14
C VAL A 125 -0.38 8.06 -18.05
N PHE A 126 0.32 7.93 -16.92
CA PHE A 126 1.59 8.60 -16.69
C PHE A 126 2.73 7.88 -17.44
N CYS A 127 2.82 6.57 -17.27
CA CYS A 127 3.75 5.70 -18.01
C CYS A 127 3.25 4.24 -17.99
N SER A 128 3.89 3.38 -18.79
CA SER A 128 3.62 1.96 -18.76
C SER A 128 4.86 1.13 -19.02
N ILE A 129 4.94 -0.05 -18.39
CA ILE A 129 5.98 -1.05 -18.58
C ILE A 129 5.31 -2.31 -19.14
N THR A 130 5.85 -2.89 -20.19
CA THR A 130 5.37 -4.18 -20.71
C THR A 130 5.77 -5.29 -19.75
N SER A 131 4.81 -6.09 -19.31
CA SER A 131 5.08 -7.30 -18.52
C SER A 131 5.99 -8.25 -19.26
N ARG A 132 6.87 -8.93 -18.55
CA ARG A 132 7.76 -9.97 -19.11
C ARG A 132 7.00 -11.20 -19.58
N SER A 133 5.78 -11.40 -19.08
CA SER A 133 4.87 -12.47 -19.48
C SER A 133 3.50 -11.90 -19.85
N LEU A 134 2.96 -12.37 -20.97
CA LEU A 134 1.61 -12.03 -21.40
C LEU A 134 0.54 -12.66 -20.49
N LEU A 135 0.76 -13.91 -20.08
CA LEU A 135 -0.23 -14.75 -19.39
C LEU A 135 0.09 -15.00 -17.91
N SER A 136 1.25 -14.53 -17.45
CA SER A 136 1.67 -14.68 -16.06
C SER A 136 2.32 -13.39 -15.55
N PRO A 137 1.55 -12.26 -15.50
CA PRO A 137 2.07 -11.02 -14.95
C PRO A 137 2.33 -11.16 -13.45
N SER A 138 3.24 -10.32 -12.95
CA SER A 138 3.50 -10.19 -11.53
C SER A 138 2.28 -9.65 -10.80
N TYR A 139 1.93 -10.24 -9.66
CA TYR A 139 1.16 -9.59 -8.63
C TYR A 139 2.07 -8.60 -7.89
N TYR A 140 1.54 -7.46 -7.53
CA TYR A 140 2.20 -6.47 -6.67
C TYR A 140 1.14 -5.73 -5.87
N HIS A 141 1.50 -5.37 -4.64
CA HIS A 141 0.60 -4.76 -3.66
C HIS A 141 0.82 -3.25 -3.55
N SER A 142 2.06 -2.81 -3.68
CA SER A 142 2.49 -1.41 -3.59
C SER A 142 3.67 -1.13 -4.51
N PHE A 143 4.09 0.12 -4.58
CA PHE A 143 5.26 0.57 -5.33
C PHE A 143 5.92 1.74 -4.61
N GLY A 144 7.14 2.10 -4.99
CA GLY A 144 7.90 3.20 -4.38
C GLY A 144 7.93 4.43 -5.27
N VAL A 145 7.99 5.62 -4.65
CA VAL A 145 8.08 6.91 -5.34
C VAL A 145 9.15 7.76 -4.66
N THR A 146 10.02 8.36 -5.47
CA THR A 146 10.93 9.43 -5.04
C THR A 146 10.51 10.76 -5.67
N GLU A 147 11.25 11.83 -5.46
CA GLU A 147 10.99 13.10 -6.13
C GLU A 147 11.10 12.99 -7.67
N ASN A 148 12.02 12.13 -8.17
CA ASN A 148 12.30 12.05 -9.62
C ASN A 148 12.03 10.68 -10.23
N HIS A 149 11.81 9.63 -9.43
CA HIS A 149 11.67 8.27 -9.94
C HIS A 149 10.51 7.52 -9.30
N ILE A 150 10.04 6.50 -10.01
CA ILE A 150 9.12 5.48 -9.52
C ILE A 150 9.86 4.16 -9.50
N VAL A 151 9.69 3.39 -8.41
CA VAL A 151 10.27 2.05 -8.25
C VAL A 151 9.15 1.03 -8.27
N PHE A 152 9.28 0.06 -9.16
CA PHE A 152 8.35 -1.06 -9.26
C PHE A 152 9.10 -2.38 -9.20
N LEU A 153 8.61 -3.31 -8.39
CA LEU A 153 9.15 -4.66 -8.26
C LEU A 153 8.27 -5.65 -9.03
N GLU A 154 8.77 -6.11 -10.18
CA GLU A 154 8.17 -7.23 -10.90
C GLU A 154 8.65 -8.53 -10.26
N GLN A 155 7.95 -8.90 -9.18
CA GLN A 155 8.28 -10.06 -8.34
C GLN A 155 7.78 -11.36 -8.95
N PRO A 156 8.38 -12.52 -8.60
CA PRO A 156 8.00 -13.82 -9.14
C PRO A 156 6.77 -14.43 -8.46
N PHE A 157 5.95 -13.63 -7.80
CA PHE A 157 4.61 -13.99 -7.36
C PHE A 157 3.62 -13.59 -8.45
N LYS A 158 3.16 -14.58 -9.23
CA LYS A 158 2.53 -14.35 -10.54
C LYS A 158 1.09 -14.80 -10.58
N LEU A 159 0.31 -14.07 -11.36
CA LEU A 159 -1.09 -14.35 -11.65
C LEU A 159 -1.20 -15.20 -12.92
N ASP A 160 -1.73 -16.39 -12.80
CA ASP A 160 -2.01 -17.28 -13.93
C ASP A 160 -3.32 -16.88 -14.62
N ILE A 161 -3.22 -16.14 -15.73
CA ILE A 161 -4.38 -15.63 -16.48
C ILE A 161 -5.19 -16.77 -17.10
N LEU A 162 -4.57 -17.86 -17.57
CA LEU A 162 -5.29 -19.00 -18.11
C LEU A 162 -6.08 -19.72 -17.02
N LYS A 163 -5.48 -19.93 -15.86
CA LYS A 163 -6.16 -20.51 -14.71
C LYS A 163 -7.30 -19.60 -14.24
N MET A 164 -7.11 -18.30 -14.26
CA MET A 164 -8.12 -17.30 -13.91
C MET A 164 -9.29 -17.31 -14.89
N SER A 165 -9.04 -17.39 -16.21
CA SER A 165 -10.08 -17.43 -17.24
C SER A 165 -11.02 -18.63 -17.10
N THR A 166 -10.56 -19.75 -16.52
CA THR A 166 -11.35 -20.94 -16.25
C THR A 166 -11.90 -21.04 -14.83
N ALA A 167 -11.64 -20.05 -13.98
CA ALA A 167 -11.98 -20.08 -12.56
C ALA A 167 -13.49 -20.20 -12.31
N TYR A 168 -14.33 -19.62 -13.17
CA TYR A 168 -15.80 -19.79 -13.09
C TYR A 168 -16.24 -21.23 -13.22
N ILE A 169 -15.70 -21.95 -14.20
CA ILE A 169 -16.04 -23.36 -14.46
C ILE A 169 -15.58 -24.24 -13.30
N ARG A 170 -14.40 -23.92 -12.75
CA ARG A 170 -13.77 -24.70 -11.69
C ARG A 170 -14.22 -24.31 -10.29
N GLY A 171 -15.05 -23.26 -10.13
CA GLY A 171 -15.41 -22.74 -8.81
C GLY A 171 -14.19 -22.24 -8.01
N ALA A 172 -13.11 -21.87 -8.69
CA ALA A 172 -11.87 -21.44 -8.05
C ALA A 172 -11.95 -19.96 -7.66
N ASN A 173 -11.33 -19.61 -6.54
CA ASN A 173 -11.17 -18.21 -6.15
C ASN A 173 -9.92 -17.60 -6.83
N TRP A 174 -9.80 -16.27 -6.74
CA TRP A 174 -8.67 -15.53 -7.28
C TRP A 174 -7.32 -15.94 -6.69
N ALA A 175 -7.23 -16.10 -5.37
CA ALA A 175 -5.98 -16.42 -4.70
C ALA A 175 -5.38 -17.72 -5.22
N SER A 176 -6.23 -18.69 -5.60
CA SER A 176 -5.76 -19.95 -6.19
C SER A 176 -5.11 -19.81 -7.57
N CYS A 177 -5.23 -18.63 -8.20
CA CYS A 177 -4.59 -18.31 -9.48
C CYS A 177 -3.21 -17.64 -9.30
N LEU A 178 -2.80 -17.37 -8.06
CA LEU A 178 -1.48 -16.85 -7.72
C LEU A 178 -0.52 -17.99 -7.41
N ALA A 179 0.74 -17.85 -7.85
CA ALA A 179 1.81 -18.81 -7.56
C ALA A 179 3.14 -18.07 -7.41
N PHE A 180 3.92 -18.48 -6.40
CA PHE A 180 5.28 -18.01 -6.21
C PHE A 180 6.27 -18.94 -6.91
N HIS A 181 7.11 -18.37 -7.76
CA HIS A 181 8.11 -19.05 -8.58
C HIS A 181 9.51 -18.77 -8.02
N LYS A 182 9.91 -19.54 -7.01
CA LYS A 182 11.18 -19.36 -6.30
C LYS A 182 12.44 -19.53 -7.17
N GLU A 183 12.30 -20.11 -8.35
CA GLU A 183 13.36 -20.29 -9.37
C GLU A 183 13.56 -19.06 -10.26
N ASP A 184 12.65 -18.11 -10.21
CA ASP A 184 12.69 -16.87 -11.01
C ASP A 184 13.31 -15.73 -10.21
N LYS A 185 13.53 -14.58 -10.83
CA LYS A 185 14.14 -13.39 -10.24
C LYS A 185 13.08 -12.33 -9.94
N THR A 186 13.34 -11.47 -8.97
CA THR A 186 12.61 -10.20 -8.80
C THR A 186 13.32 -9.12 -9.62
N TYR A 187 12.63 -8.51 -10.57
CA TYR A 187 13.15 -7.39 -11.37
C TYR A 187 12.76 -6.06 -10.76
N ILE A 188 13.72 -5.14 -10.73
CA ILE A 188 13.56 -3.80 -10.17
C ILE A 188 13.49 -2.81 -11.33
N HIS A 189 12.31 -2.29 -11.59
CA HIS A 189 12.11 -1.25 -12.60
C HIS A 189 12.19 0.12 -11.95
N VAL A 190 13.07 0.96 -12.47
CA VAL A 190 13.20 2.37 -12.06
C VAL A 190 12.76 3.22 -13.25
N ILE A 191 11.76 4.07 -13.03
CA ILE A 191 11.17 4.92 -14.07
C ILE A 191 11.52 6.37 -13.75
N ASP A 192 12.17 7.06 -14.66
CA ASP A 192 12.41 8.50 -14.57
C ASP A 192 11.07 9.23 -14.81
N GLN A 193 10.62 10.01 -13.83
CA GLN A 193 9.33 10.72 -13.88
C GLN A 193 9.29 11.83 -14.92
N ARG A 194 10.44 12.44 -15.22
CA ARG A 194 10.55 13.51 -16.20
C ARG A 194 10.42 12.97 -17.62
N THR A 195 11.10 11.88 -17.93
CA THR A 195 11.07 11.26 -19.27
C THR A 195 9.92 10.28 -19.42
N ARG A 196 9.31 9.82 -18.30
CA ARG A 196 8.27 8.80 -18.21
C ARG A 196 8.71 7.45 -18.80
N LYS A 197 10.01 7.15 -18.74
CA LYS A 197 10.60 5.92 -19.29
C LYS A 197 11.39 5.18 -18.23
N PRO A 198 11.41 3.84 -18.29
CA PRO A 198 12.28 3.04 -17.43
C PRO A 198 13.75 3.27 -17.78
N LEU A 199 14.63 3.17 -16.78
CA LEU A 199 16.07 3.14 -17.01
C LEU A 199 16.44 1.95 -17.89
N PRO A 200 17.47 2.06 -18.73
CA PRO A 200 17.85 0.99 -19.67
C PRO A 200 18.48 -0.22 -18.97
N THR A 201 19.11 -0.02 -17.82
CA THR A 201 19.76 -1.08 -17.04
C THR A 201 18.73 -2.01 -16.42
N LYS A 202 18.96 -3.30 -16.49
CA LYS A 202 18.14 -4.35 -15.90
C LYS A 202 18.64 -4.64 -14.49
N PHE A 203 17.96 -4.11 -13.51
CA PHE A 203 18.22 -4.41 -12.10
C PHE A 203 17.38 -5.61 -11.67
N TYR A 204 17.97 -6.48 -10.86
CA TYR A 204 17.27 -7.62 -10.31
C TYR A 204 17.89 -8.08 -8.99
N THR A 205 17.14 -8.89 -8.27
CA THR A 205 17.55 -9.52 -7.02
C THR A 205 16.99 -10.95 -6.95
N ASP A 206 17.28 -11.66 -5.88
CA ASP A 206 16.74 -12.98 -5.60
C ASP A 206 15.20 -12.97 -5.53
N PRO A 207 14.54 -14.13 -5.72
CA PRO A 207 13.11 -14.23 -5.60
C PRO A 207 12.65 -13.85 -4.20
N MET A 208 11.62 -13.00 -4.14
CA MET A 208 10.99 -12.60 -2.90
C MET A 208 9.54 -12.21 -3.16
N VAL A 209 8.73 -12.20 -2.09
CA VAL A 209 7.40 -11.62 -2.09
C VAL A 209 7.43 -10.31 -1.31
N VAL A 210 6.85 -9.25 -1.87
CA VAL A 210 6.76 -7.92 -1.27
C VAL A 210 5.30 -7.48 -1.27
N PHE A 211 4.81 -7.06 -0.12
CA PHE A 211 3.53 -6.38 0.01
C PHE A 211 3.75 -4.87 0.13
N HIS A 212 4.50 -4.41 1.12
CA HIS A 212 4.64 -3.01 1.44
C HIS A 212 6.01 -2.43 1.07
N HIS A 213 5.98 -1.34 0.30
CA HIS A 213 7.07 -0.39 0.24
C HIS A 213 6.95 0.56 1.42
N VAL A 214 8.05 0.80 2.13
CA VAL A 214 8.09 1.72 3.26
C VAL A 214 8.34 3.14 2.78
N ASN A 215 9.43 3.33 2.05
CA ASN A 215 9.78 4.58 1.40
C ASN A 215 10.86 4.37 0.32
N ALA A 216 11.02 5.36 -0.54
CA ALA A 216 12.12 5.44 -1.48
C ALA A 216 12.67 6.87 -1.52
N TYR A 217 13.97 7.04 -1.75
CA TYR A 217 14.61 8.36 -1.84
C TYR A 217 15.90 8.29 -2.65
N GLU A 218 16.44 9.45 -2.98
CA GLU A 218 17.67 9.57 -3.77
C GLU A 218 18.79 10.12 -2.93
N GLU A 219 20.01 9.55 -3.06
CA GLU A 219 21.22 9.95 -2.37
C GLU A 219 22.43 9.73 -3.27
N ASP A 220 23.19 10.75 -3.57
CA ASP A 220 24.48 10.71 -4.31
C ASP A 220 24.44 9.85 -5.59
N GLY A 221 23.43 10.08 -6.43
CA GLY A 221 23.27 9.37 -7.71
C GLY A 221 22.78 7.93 -7.59
N CYS A 222 22.33 7.53 -6.42
CA CYS A 222 21.68 6.26 -6.16
C CYS A 222 20.23 6.49 -5.75
N LEU A 223 19.39 5.53 -6.07
CA LEU A 223 18.04 5.40 -5.55
C LEU A 223 18.04 4.32 -4.48
N LEU A 224 17.64 4.69 -3.24
CA LEU A 224 17.44 3.76 -2.15
C LEU A 224 15.95 3.54 -1.94
N PHE A 225 15.57 2.31 -1.63
CA PHE A 225 14.20 2.02 -1.24
C PHE A 225 14.15 0.90 -0.21
N ASP A 226 13.20 1.05 0.71
CA ASP A 226 12.99 0.12 1.81
C ASP A 226 11.65 -0.59 1.61
N VAL A 227 11.69 -1.92 1.71
CA VAL A 227 10.55 -2.81 1.47
C VAL A 227 10.50 -3.91 2.51
N ILE A 228 9.29 -4.39 2.78
CA ILE A 228 9.07 -5.58 3.61
C ILE A 228 8.99 -6.79 2.70
N THR A 229 9.88 -7.75 2.92
CA THR A 229 10.06 -8.91 2.07
C THR A 229 9.76 -10.21 2.82
N TYR A 230 9.23 -11.17 2.09
CA TYR A 230 9.03 -12.56 2.52
C TYR A 230 9.79 -13.50 1.57
N GLU A 231 10.25 -14.63 2.07
CA GLU A 231 10.94 -15.64 1.26
C GLU A 231 9.95 -16.52 0.47
N ASP A 232 8.67 -16.47 0.81
CA ASP A 232 7.59 -17.21 0.18
C ASP A 232 6.24 -16.49 0.23
N SER A 233 5.19 -17.13 -0.28
CA SER A 233 3.83 -16.59 -0.34
C SER A 233 2.92 -17.04 0.81
N SER A 234 3.45 -17.62 1.88
CA SER A 234 2.67 -18.22 2.98
C SER A 234 1.71 -17.23 3.64
N LEU A 235 2.10 -15.95 3.78
CA LEU A 235 1.18 -14.93 4.30
C LEU A 235 -0.13 -14.86 3.51
N TYR A 236 -0.06 -14.98 2.18
CA TYR A 236 -1.25 -14.90 1.33
C TYR A 236 -2.20 -16.08 1.55
N GLU A 237 -1.67 -17.26 1.86
CA GLU A 237 -2.45 -18.47 2.13
C GLU A 237 -3.16 -18.41 3.49
N LEU A 238 -2.60 -17.72 4.46
CA LEU A 238 -3.20 -17.59 5.80
C LEU A 238 -4.50 -16.78 5.79
N PHE A 239 -4.72 -15.92 4.80
CA PHE A 239 -5.95 -15.13 4.68
C PHE A 239 -7.12 -15.86 4.01
N TYR A 240 -7.02 -17.16 3.70
CA TYR A 240 -8.18 -17.93 3.31
C TYR A 240 -9.16 -18.05 4.49
N LEU A 241 -10.45 -17.82 4.22
CA LEU A 241 -11.48 -17.90 5.26
C LEU A 241 -11.50 -19.25 5.98
N ALA A 242 -11.12 -20.34 5.31
CA ALA A 242 -11.00 -21.66 5.92
C ALA A 242 -9.93 -21.72 7.03
N ASN A 243 -8.93 -20.84 6.98
CA ASN A 243 -7.86 -20.74 7.97
C ASN A 243 -8.18 -19.72 9.07
N LEU A 244 -9.11 -18.80 8.86
CA LEU A 244 -9.55 -17.79 9.83
C LEU A 244 -10.63 -18.36 10.74
N ASN A 245 -10.33 -19.42 11.46
CA ASN A 245 -11.21 -20.09 12.42
C ASN A 245 -10.76 -19.82 13.87
N GLN A 246 -11.45 -20.45 14.83
CA GLN A 246 -11.16 -20.27 16.27
C GLN A 246 -9.73 -20.70 16.67
N ASP A 247 -9.13 -21.62 15.93
CA ASP A 247 -7.79 -22.13 16.19
C ASP A 247 -6.71 -21.41 15.35
N PHE A 248 -7.04 -20.24 14.81
CA PHE A 248 -6.15 -19.49 13.91
C PHE A 248 -4.80 -19.17 14.54
N GLU A 249 -4.76 -18.74 15.80
CA GLU A 249 -3.52 -18.42 16.51
C GLU A 249 -2.60 -19.62 16.66
N GLU A 250 -3.16 -20.83 16.86
CA GLU A 250 -2.40 -22.05 17.07
C GLU A 250 -1.93 -22.67 15.75
N ASN A 251 -2.78 -22.60 14.73
CA ASN A 251 -2.62 -23.36 13.49
C ASN A 251 -2.03 -22.55 12.34
N CYS A 252 -2.16 -21.20 12.37
CA CYS A 252 -1.68 -20.34 11.30
C CYS A 252 -0.34 -19.71 11.65
N ARG A 253 0.74 -20.33 11.19
CA ARG A 253 2.10 -19.79 11.32
C ARG A 253 2.67 -19.42 9.97
N LEU A 254 3.36 -18.29 9.93
CA LEU A 254 4.20 -17.91 8.81
C LEU A 254 5.38 -18.86 8.69
N THR A 255 5.73 -19.23 7.47
CA THR A 255 6.97 -19.98 7.16
C THR A 255 8.14 -19.03 6.89
N SER A 256 7.84 -17.75 6.64
CA SER A 256 8.81 -16.68 6.44
C SER A 256 8.44 -15.45 7.28
N ILE A 257 9.35 -15.00 8.14
CA ILE A 257 9.18 -13.78 8.92
C ILE A 257 9.33 -12.57 7.99
N PRO A 258 8.39 -11.57 8.05
CA PRO A 258 8.54 -10.34 7.29
C PRO A 258 9.84 -9.62 7.67
N THR A 259 10.59 -9.19 6.67
CA THR A 259 11.90 -8.62 6.83
C THR A 259 12.02 -7.29 6.13
N LEU A 260 12.33 -6.23 6.89
CA LEU A 260 12.62 -4.91 6.32
C LEU A 260 14.01 -4.93 5.69
N ARG A 261 14.07 -4.71 4.39
CA ARG A 261 15.30 -4.68 3.61
C ARG A 261 15.43 -3.38 2.84
N ARG A 262 16.64 -2.83 2.80
CA ARG A 262 17.02 -1.69 1.99
C ARG A 262 17.75 -2.13 0.75
N PHE A 263 17.29 -1.67 -0.39
CA PHE A 263 17.99 -1.79 -1.67
C PHE A 263 18.60 -0.44 -2.06
N ALA A 264 19.71 -0.49 -2.78
CA ALA A 264 20.33 0.66 -3.41
C ALA A 264 20.59 0.34 -4.88
N VAL A 265 20.15 1.24 -5.76
CA VAL A 265 20.25 1.10 -7.22
C VAL A 265 20.96 2.31 -7.79
N PRO A 266 22.05 2.16 -8.55
CA PRO A 266 22.71 3.30 -9.20
C PRO A 266 21.82 3.83 -10.32
N LEU A 267 21.57 5.14 -10.34
CA LEU A 267 20.78 5.80 -11.38
C LEU A 267 21.54 5.91 -12.72
N SER A 268 22.86 5.74 -12.68
CA SER A 268 23.73 5.68 -13.84
C SER A 268 24.75 4.56 -13.64
N VAL A 269 24.96 3.74 -14.66
CA VAL A 269 25.91 2.64 -14.64
C VAL A 269 27.06 2.95 -15.58
N ASP A 270 28.29 3.02 -15.02
CA ASP A 270 29.50 3.16 -15.82
C ASP A 270 29.72 1.85 -16.62
N LYS A 271 29.72 2.01 -17.94
CA LYS A 271 29.98 0.88 -18.86
C LYS A 271 31.37 0.28 -18.68
N ASN A 272 32.34 1.10 -18.27
CA ASN A 272 33.73 0.66 -18.05
C ASN A 272 33.99 0.08 -16.65
N ALA A 273 32.98 0.12 -15.77
CA ALA A 273 33.12 -0.53 -14.44
C ALA A 273 33.41 -2.03 -14.62
N GLU A 274 34.27 -2.56 -13.79
CA GLU A 274 34.68 -3.96 -13.78
C GLU A 274 33.48 -4.88 -13.43
N LEU A 275 33.40 -6.02 -14.10
CA LEU A 275 32.39 -7.04 -13.77
C LEU A 275 32.61 -7.56 -12.34
N GLY A 276 31.51 -7.74 -11.60
CA GLY A 276 31.53 -8.11 -10.17
C GLY A 276 31.79 -6.93 -9.22
N SER A 277 32.12 -5.74 -9.73
CA SER A 277 32.34 -4.59 -8.86
C SER A 277 31.03 -4.05 -8.27
N ASN A 278 31.09 -3.57 -7.04
CA ASN A 278 29.99 -2.87 -6.40
C ASN A 278 29.90 -1.42 -6.89
N LEU A 279 28.76 -1.09 -7.49
CA LEU A 279 28.48 0.22 -8.03
C LEU A 279 28.01 1.23 -6.95
N ILE A 280 27.59 0.75 -5.77
CA ILE A 280 27.16 1.60 -4.65
C ILE A 280 28.40 2.02 -3.86
N LYS A 281 28.55 3.36 -3.71
CA LYS A 281 29.67 3.98 -2.97
C LYS A 281 29.18 4.68 -1.70
N LEU A 282 27.90 4.55 -1.37
CA LEU A 282 27.31 5.16 -0.18
C LEU A 282 27.86 4.52 1.09
N THR A 283 28.07 5.33 2.12
CA THR A 283 28.43 4.88 3.46
C THR A 283 27.23 4.75 4.38
N SER A 284 26.06 5.24 3.92
CA SER A 284 24.79 5.20 4.66
C SER A 284 24.08 3.84 4.61
N THR A 285 24.58 2.90 3.80
CA THR A 285 23.99 1.57 3.61
C THR A 285 25.06 0.53 3.31
N THR A 286 24.78 -0.72 3.66
CA THR A 286 25.57 -1.89 3.28
C THR A 286 25.03 -2.61 2.04
N ALA A 287 23.91 -2.13 1.48
CA ALA A 287 23.35 -2.66 0.23
C ALA A 287 24.35 -2.55 -0.92
N LYS A 288 24.33 -3.52 -1.83
CA LYS A 288 25.24 -3.56 -2.97
C LYS A 288 24.48 -3.67 -4.28
N ALA A 289 25.07 -3.13 -5.34
CA ALA A 289 24.66 -3.33 -6.71
C ALA A 289 25.85 -3.83 -7.51
N LEU A 290 25.88 -5.10 -7.85
CA LEU A 290 27.01 -5.75 -8.49
C LEU A 290 26.81 -5.79 -10.01
N LYS A 291 27.77 -5.25 -10.75
CA LYS A 291 27.74 -5.29 -12.22
C LYS A 291 27.97 -6.70 -12.72
N GLU A 292 26.99 -7.31 -13.36
CA GLU A 292 27.15 -8.66 -13.93
C GLU A 292 27.39 -8.64 -15.45
N LYS A 293 26.77 -7.68 -16.14
CA LYS A 293 26.93 -7.43 -17.59
C LYS A 293 26.81 -5.94 -17.85
N ASP A 294 27.02 -5.51 -19.08
CA ASP A 294 26.90 -4.10 -19.43
C ASP A 294 25.53 -3.50 -19.16
N ASP A 295 24.48 -4.30 -19.26
CA ASP A 295 23.09 -3.89 -19.03
C ASP A 295 22.40 -4.60 -17.85
N GLN A 296 23.15 -5.35 -17.03
CA GLN A 296 22.60 -6.14 -15.92
C GLN A 296 23.33 -5.91 -14.61
N VAL A 297 22.57 -5.63 -13.57
CA VAL A 297 23.07 -5.38 -12.22
C VAL A 297 22.28 -6.21 -11.22
N TYR A 298 22.98 -7.01 -10.43
CA TYR A 298 22.40 -7.75 -9.31
C TYR A 298 22.42 -6.87 -8.06
N CYS A 299 21.24 -6.69 -7.42
CA CYS A 299 21.07 -5.87 -6.24
C CYS A 299 20.95 -6.75 -4.99
N GLN A 300 21.90 -6.61 -4.08
CA GLN A 300 21.91 -7.29 -2.80
C GLN A 300 21.45 -6.31 -1.72
N PRO A 301 20.34 -6.61 -1.00
CA PRO A 301 19.83 -5.70 0.01
C PRO A 301 20.64 -5.72 1.31
N GLU A 302 20.48 -4.65 2.08
CA GLU A 302 20.82 -4.58 3.49
C GLU A 302 19.63 -5.05 4.33
N LEU A 303 19.86 -5.92 5.31
CA LEU A 303 18.87 -6.26 6.33
C LEU A 303 18.80 -5.12 7.36
N LEU A 304 17.62 -4.52 7.52
CA LEU A 304 17.39 -3.48 8.52
C LEU A 304 16.72 -4.03 9.78
N TYR A 305 15.63 -4.80 9.63
CA TYR A 305 14.85 -5.32 10.77
C TYR A 305 14.08 -6.59 10.37
N GLU A 306 13.90 -7.50 11.34
CA GLU A 306 13.07 -8.70 11.16
C GLU A 306 11.82 -8.62 12.04
N GLY A 307 10.67 -8.95 11.48
CA GLY A 307 9.42 -9.06 12.22
C GLY A 307 8.62 -7.75 12.29
N LEU A 308 8.49 -7.02 11.18
CA LEU A 308 7.57 -5.89 11.12
C LEU A 308 6.71 -5.90 9.85
N GLU A 309 5.48 -5.39 9.97
CA GLU A 309 4.52 -5.21 8.89
C GLU A 309 3.65 -3.98 9.12
N LEU A 310 2.75 -3.69 8.17
CA LEU A 310 1.88 -2.52 8.19
C LEU A 310 2.68 -1.22 8.46
N PRO A 311 3.69 -0.92 7.63
CA PRO A 311 4.59 0.19 7.87
C PRO A 311 3.94 1.53 7.56
N ARG A 312 4.19 2.52 8.41
CA ARG A 312 3.89 3.93 8.19
C ARG A 312 5.10 4.79 8.46
N ILE A 313 5.15 5.92 7.81
CA ILE A 313 6.14 6.97 8.03
C ILE A 313 5.44 8.31 8.23
N ASN A 314 6.16 9.32 8.68
CA ASN A 314 5.72 10.70 8.48
C ASN A 314 5.63 10.98 6.97
N TYR A 315 4.42 11.12 6.43
CA TYR A 315 4.19 11.20 4.99
C TYR A 315 4.84 12.44 4.33
N ALA A 316 5.16 13.49 5.10
CA ALA A 316 5.97 14.61 4.61
C ALA A 316 7.38 14.19 4.17
N ARG A 317 7.82 13.00 4.56
CA ARG A 317 9.09 12.36 4.15
C ARG A 317 8.92 11.35 3.01
N ASN A 318 7.71 11.15 2.50
CA ASN A 318 7.51 10.26 1.36
C ASN A 318 8.32 10.76 0.14
N GLY A 319 9.08 9.87 -0.45
CA GLY A 319 9.99 10.22 -1.56
C GLY A 319 11.30 10.89 -1.17
N LYS A 320 11.57 11.10 0.11
CA LYS A 320 12.72 11.82 0.67
C LYS A 320 13.44 10.98 1.72
N ARG A 321 14.68 11.38 2.04
CA ARG A 321 15.41 10.77 3.14
C ARG A 321 14.59 10.89 4.43
N TYR A 322 14.50 9.79 5.18
CA TYR A 322 13.70 9.65 6.39
C TYR A 322 14.46 8.86 7.47
N ARG A 323 13.92 8.86 8.66
CA ARG A 323 14.56 8.21 9.80
C ARG A 323 13.66 7.19 10.51
N TYR A 324 12.35 7.45 10.61
CA TYR A 324 11.47 6.62 11.45
C TYR A 324 10.45 5.85 10.64
N VAL A 325 10.33 4.56 10.99
CA VAL A 325 9.25 3.67 10.55
C VAL A 325 8.39 3.34 11.76
N PHE A 326 7.09 3.53 11.62
CA PHE A 326 6.09 3.05 12.57
C PHE A 326 5.45 1.80 11.96
N ALA A 327 5.40 0.69 12.71
CA ALA A 327 4.93 -0.57 12.16
C ALA A 327 4.31 -1.46 13.22
N ALA A 328 3.58 -2.48 12.79
CA ALA A 328 3.15 -3.59 13.62
C ALA A 328 4.26 -4.65 13.74
N GLU A 329 4.47 -5.22 14.92
CA GLU A 329 5.39 -6.34 15.10
C GLU A 329 4.70 -7.64 14.70
N VAL A 330 5.21 -8.27 13.64
CA VAL A 330 4.75 -9.55 13.11
C VAL A 330 5.91 -10.53 13.10
N GLN A 331 5.79 -11.63 13.82
CA GLN A 331 6.80 -12.68 13.84
C GLN A 331 6.28 -13.94 13.11
N TRP A 332 6.05 -15.01 13.85
CA TRP A 332 5.56 -16.26 13.28
C TRP A 332 4.02 -16.30 13.14
N SER A 333 3.31 -15.47 13.90
CA SER A 333 1.87 -15.25 13.72
C SER A 333 1.66 -14.04 12.81
N PRO A 334 0.72 -14.09 11.86
CA PRO A 334 0.40 -12.92 11.04
C PRO A 334 -0.36 -11.84 11.83
N ILE A 335 -0.81 -12.14 13.06
CA ILE A 335 -1.52 -11.20 13.91
C ILE A 335 -0.51 -10.41 14.73
N PRO A 336 -0.52 -9.08 14.65
CA PRO A 336 0.36 -8.23 15.43
C PRO A 336 0.01 -8.26 16.91
N THR A 337 1.03 -8.32 17.77
CA THR A 337 0.86 -8.23 19.24
C THR A 337 1.45 -6.94 19.82
N LYS A 338 2.22 -6.22 19.04
CA LYS A 338 2.85 -4.96 19.39
C LYS A 338 2.90 -4.03 18.19
N ILE A 339 3.04 -2.74 18.47
CA ILE A 339 3.49 -1.75 17.49
C ILE A 339 4.86 -1.23 17.90
N LEU A 340 5.61 -0.76 16.93
CA LEU A 340 6.97 -0.29 17.14
C LEU A 340 7.29 0.97 16.33
N LYS A 341 8.23 1.74 16.85
CA LYS A 341 8.94 2.80 16.14
C LYS A 341 10.36 2.31 15.90
N TYR A 342 10.77 2.25 14.66
CA TYR A 342 12.12 1.84 14.27
C TYR A 342 12.91 3.01 13.70
N ASP A 343 14.10 3.24 14.24
CA ASP A 343 15.05 4.25 13.75
C ASP A 343 16.02 3.59 12.75
N VAL A 344 15.86 3.89 11.46
CA VAL A 344 16.68 3.28 10.40
C VAL A 344 18.16 3.70 10.44
N LEU A 345 18.50 4.80 11.14
CA LEU A 345 19.88 5.27 11.28
C LEU A 345 20.62 4.57 12.44
N THR A 346 19.98 4.54 13.60
CA THR A 346 20.58 3.93 14.82
C THR A 346 20.30 2.43 14.92
N LYS A 347 19.37 1.92 14.10
CA LYS A 347 18.89 0.52 14.15
C LYS A 347 18.32 0.11 15.50
N SER A 348 17.75 1.07 16.22
CA SER A 348 17.09 0.88 17.49
C SER A 348 15.56 0.95 17.35
N SER A 349 14.83 0.33 18.27
CA SER A 349 13.37 0.35 18.28
C SER A 349 12.80 0.65 19.66
N LEU A 350 11.66 1.36 19.66
CA LEU A 350 10.77 1.49 20.81
C LEU A 350 9.51 0.67 20.50
N LYS A 351 8.90 0.07 21.53
CA LYS A 351 7.73 -0.80 21.34
C LYS A 351 6.66 -0.48 22.37
N TRP A 352 5.42 -0.61 21.91
CA TRP A 352 4.24 -0.66 22.78
C TRP A 352 3.51 -1.99 22.54
N GLY A 353 3.04 -2.61 23.61
CA GLY A 353 2.21 -3.81 23.55
C GLY A 353 1.55 -4.06 24.89
N GLN A 354 0.40 -4.70 24.86
CA GLN A 354 -0.38 -5.10 26.03
C GLN A 354 -0.94 -6.49 25.83
N GLU A 355 -0.96 -7.27 26.88
CA GLU A 355 -1.53 -8.62 26.85
C GLU A 355 -3.01 -8.60 26.43
N HIS A 356 -3.42 -9.57 25.63
CA HIS A 356 -4.75 -9.67 25.03
C HIS A 356 -5.16 -8.50 24.13
N CYS A 357 -4.19 -7.78 23.57
CA CYS A 357 -4.42 -6.68 22.65
C CYS A 357 -3.75 -6.96 21.29
N TRP A 358 -4.52 -6.79 20.21
CA TRP A 358 -4.05 -6.86 18.85
C TRP A 358 -4.10 -5.48 18.20
N PRO A 359 -2.97 -4.82 18.04
CA PRO A 359 -2.91 -3.51 17.42
C PRO A 359 -3.04 -3.62 15.89
N ALA A 360 -3.74 -2.66 15.31
CA ALA A 360 -3.75 -2.41 13.88
C ALA A 360 -2.54 -1.55 13.45
N GLU A 361 -2.52 -1.12 12.19
CA GLU A 361 -1.53 -0.20 11.63
C GLU A 361 -1.33 1.05 12.51
N PRO A 362 -0.07 1.42 12.85
CA PRO A 362 0.21 2.66 13.59
C PRO A 362 0.28 3.86 12.65
N LEU A 363 -0.73 4.70 12.67
CA LEU A 363 -0.83 5.91 11.86
C LEU A 363 -0.17 7.11 12.54
N PHE A 364 0.82 7.73 11.90
CA PHE A 364 1.46 8.94 12.40
C PHE A 364 0.65 10.19 12.04
N VAL A 365 0.41 11.05 13.02
CA VAL A 365 -0.21 12.37 12.85
C VAL A 365 0.76 13.43 13.38
N PRO A 366 1.28 14.32 12.51
CA PRO A 366 2.25 15.33 12.93
C PRO A 366 1.61 16.41 13.80
N THR A 367 2.36 16.94 14.76
CA THR A 367 2.01 18.19 15.45
C THR A 367 1.97 19.33 14.41
N PRO A 368 0.95 20.20 14.44
CA PRO A 368 0.92 21.37 13.55
C PRO A 368 2.18 22.23 13.69
N GLY A 369 2.90 22.46 12.58
CA GLY A 369 4.15 23.24 12.59
C GLY A 369 5.38 22.48 13.09
N ALA A 370 5.30 21.19 13.32
CA ALA A 370 6.42 20.34 13.72
C ALA A 370 7.63 20.46 12.78
N GLN A 371 8.84 20.49 13.36
CA GLN A 371 10.10 20.50 12.61
C GLN A 371 10.76 19.14 12.65
N ASP A 372 10.66 18.42 13.77
CA ASP A 372 11.20 17.08 13.90
C ASP A 372 10.30 16.06 13.17
N GLU A 373 10.91 15.03 12.61
CA GLU A 373 10.19 13.99 11.83
C GLU A 373 9.19 13.20 12.66
N ASP A 374 9.49 13.00 13.95
CA ASP A 374 8.70 12.22 14.91
C ASP A 374 7.92 13.10 15.92
N ASP A 375 7.81 14.41 15.66
CA ASP A 375 7.00 15.31 16.50
C ASP A 375 5.53 15.18 16.11
N GLY A 376 4.79 14.40 16.91
CA GLY A 376 3.40 14.07 16.66
C GLY A 376 2.89 12.96 17.55
N ILE A 377 1.80 12.36 17.13
CA ILE A 377 1.17 11.24 17.83
C ILE A 377 1.06 10.02 16.89
N ILE A 378 0.96 8.85 17.51
CA ILE A 378 0.59 7.61 16.82
C ILE A 378 -0.81 7.23 17.22
N LEU A 379 -1.64 6.91 16.23
CA LEU A 379 -2.97 6.36 16.39
C LEU A 379 -2.97 4.89 15.93
N SER A 380 -3.53 3.99 16.74
CA SER A 380 -3.73 2.59 16.34
C SER A 380 -5.04 2.07 16.93
N ALA A 381 -5.86 1.42 16.11
CA ALA A 381 -7.04 0.71 16.59
C ALA A 381 -6.59 -0.58 17.27
N ILE A 382 -7.09 -0.82 18.48
CA ILE A 382 -6.74 -1.99 19.29
C ILE A 382 -7.96 -2.88 19.46
N VAL A 383 -7.87 -4.11 18.99
CA VAL A 383 -8.86 -5.16 19.24
C VAL A 383 -8.46 -5.92 20.50
N SER A 384 -9.40 -6.16 21.41
CA SER A 384 -9.16 -7.00 22.58
C SER A 384 -9.57 -8.44 22.33
N THR A 385 -8.73 -9.39 22.69
CA THR A 385 -9.07 -10.81 22.73
C THR A 385 -9.74 -11.23 24.04
N ASP A 386 -9.77 -10.34 25.03
CA ASP A 386 -10.51 -10.52 26.27
C ASP A 386 -11.94 -10.00 26.07
N PRO A 387 -12.96 -10.88 26.09
CA PRO A 387 -14.35 -10.49 25.83
C PRO A 387 -14.94 -9.53 26.88
N GLN A 388 -14.24 -9.33 28.02
CA GLN A 388 -14.66 -8.37 29.05
C GLN A 388 -14.05 -6.98 28.86
N LYS A 389 -13.17 -6.80 27.88
CA LYS A 389 -12.53 -5.52 27.59
C LYS A 389 -12.97 -4.98 26.24
N LEU A 390 -13.35 -3.71 26.25
CA LEU A 390 -13.72 -3.00 25.03
C LEU A 390 -12.50 -2.77 24.12
N PRO A 391 -12.69 -2.79 22.81
CA PRO A 391 -11.70 -2.28 21.87
C PRO A 391 -11.51 -0.77 22.08
N PHE A 392 -10.37 -0.23 21.66
CA PHE A 392 -10.07 1.17 21.85
C PHE A 392 -9.14 1.73 20.78
N LEU A 393 -9.20 3.03 20.57
CA LEU A 393 -8.19 3.77 19.84
C LEU A 393 -7.05 4.13 20.81
N LEU A 394 -5.86 3.65 20.54
CA LEU A 394 -4.62 3.97 21.25
C LEU A 394 -4.03 5.26 20.71
N ILE A 395 -3.55 6.12 21.61
CA ILE A 395 -2.87 7.38 21.30
C ILE A 395 -1.51 7.38 22.01
N LEU A 396 -0.41 7.33 21.25
CA LEU A 396 0.94 7.41 21.76
C LEU A 396 1.60 8.74 21.39
N ASP A 397 2.50 9.21 22.25
CA ASP A 397 3.52 10.20 21.87
C ASP A 397 4.50 9.57 20.89
N ALA A 398 4.67 10.15 19.71
CA ALA A 398 5.48 9.53 18.67
C ALA A 398 7.00 9.61 18.94
N LYS A 399 7.47 10.54 19.80
CA LYS A 399 8.89 10.64 20.19
C LYS A 399 9.26 9.58 21.21
N SER A 400 8.58 9.56 22.35
CA SER A 400 8.85 8.65 23.45
C SER A 400 8.24 7.26 23.29
N PHE A 401 7.24 7.14 22.41
CA PHE A 401 6.42 5.95 22.19
C PHE A 401 5.67 5.47 23.44
N THR A 402 5.32 6.43 24.32
CA THR A 402 4.55 6.22 25.53
C THR A 402 3.08 6.55 25.33
N GLU A 403 2.19 5.84 26.03
CA GLU A 403 0.75 6.05 25.93
C GLU A 403 0.38 7.42 26.54
N LEU A 404 -0.31 8.23 25.74
CA LEU A 404 -0.90 9.49 26.18
C LEU A 404 -2.35 9.31 26.61
N ALA A 405 -3.11 8.53 25.84
CA ALA A 405 -4.51 8.29 26.08
C ALA A 405 -5.02 7.06 25.32
N ARG A 406 -6.22 6.62 25.69
CA ARG A 406 -7.02 5.69 24.90
C ARG A 406 -8.49 6.10 24.89
N ALA A 407 -9.18 5.87 23.78
CA ALA A 407 -10.61 6.07 23.63
C ALA A 407 -11.28 4.71 23.43
N SER A 408 -11.97 4.20 24.46
CA SER A 408 -12.72 2.94 24.38
C SER A 408 -13.99 3.10 23.54
N ILE A 409 -14.32 2.09 22.77
CA ILE A 409 -15.45 2.07 21.84
C ILE A 409 -16.33 0.89 22.21
N ASP A 410 -17.62 1.16 22.51
CA ASP A 410 -18.60 0.13 22.86
C ASP A 410 -19.28 -0.41 21.60
N VAL A 411 -18.46 -0.98 20.69
CA VAL A 411 -18.91 -1.67 19.49
C VAL A 411 -17.94 -2.83 19.20
N GLU A 412 -18.44 -3.87 18.55
CA GLU A 412 -17.60 -4.94 18.05
C GLU A 412 -16.71 -4.41 16.92
N MET A 413 -15.41 -4.61 17.05
CA MET A 413 -14.42 -4.23 16.05
C MET A 413 -13.70 -5.45 15.50
N HIS A 414 -13.42 -5.39 14.21
CA HIS A 414 -12.52 -6.33 13.54
C HIS A 414 -11.10 -5.77 13.50
N LEU A 415 -10.12 -6.63 13.27
CA LEU A 415 -8.74 -6.19 13.06
C LEU A 415 -8.65 -5.38 11.76
N ASP A 416 -8.18 -4.14 11.87
CA ASP A 416 -7.99 -3.24 10.73
C ASP A 416 -6.70 -3.54 9.99
N LEU A 417 -6.67 -3.20 8.69
CA LEU A 417 -5.46 -3.20 7.88
C LEU A 417 -4.90 -1.78 7.73
N HIS A 418 -5.60 -0.90 7.01
CA HIS A 418 -5.15 0.45 6.71
C HIS A 418 -6.23 1.49 6.98
N GLY A 419 -5.79 2.69 7.35
CA GLY A 419 -6.66 3.81 7.63
C GLY A 419 -6.12 5.15 7.13
N LEU A 420 -6.94 6.19 7.27
CA LEU A 420 -6.61 7.57 6.91
C LEU A 420 -7.05 8.51 8.02
N PHE A 421 -6.14 9.40 8.43
CA PHE A 421 -6.48 10.52 9.30
C PHE A 421 -6.94 11.72 8.46
N ILE A 422 -8.08 12.32 8.81
CA ILE A 422 -8.64 13.48 8.14
C ILE A 422 -8.59 14.66 9.12
N PRO A 423 -7.77 15.70 8.88
CA PRO A 423 -7.71 16.88 9.73
C PRO A 423 -9.03 17.66 9.71
N ASP A 424 -9.35 18.37 10.80
CA ASP A 424 -10.56 19.21 10.92
C ASP A 424 -10.63 20.30 9.83
N THR A 425 -9.50 20.84 9.42
CA THR A 425 -9.43 21.82 8.31
C THR A 425 -10.01 21.28 7.00
N ASP A 426 -9.80 20.00 6.74
CA ASP A 426 -10.38 19.31 5.58
C ASP A 426 -11.87 18.98 5.79
N TRP A 427 -12.28 18.96 7.04
CA TRP A 427 -13.64 18.64 7.46
C TRP A 427 -14.58 19.84 7.42
N ASP A 428 -14.11 21.00 7.94
CA ASP A 428 -14.91 22.24 7.98
C ASP A 428 -15.17 22.82 6.58
N ALA A 429 -14.24 22.64 5.64
CA ALA A 429 -14.42 23.05 4.25
C ALA A 429 -15.59 22.36 3.52
N ARG A 430 -16.14 21.27 4.10
CA ARG A 430 -17.22 20.45 3.52
C ARG A 430 -18.56 20.60 4.21
N LYS A 431 -18.62 21.28 5.35
CA LYS A 431 -19.90 21.59 5.96
C LYS A 431 -20.68 22.48 4.98
N PRO A 432 -21.87 22.07 4.51
CA PRO A 432 -22.74 23.02 3.85
C PRO A 432 -22.89 24.20 4.80
N ALA A 433 -22.77 25.42 4.28
CA ALA A 433 -22.94 26.60 5.09
C ALA A 433 -24.25 26.42 5.88
N LEU A 434 -24.14 26.28 7.20
CA LEU A 434 -25.31 26.12 8.07
C LEU A 434 -26.28 27.25 7.75
N SER A 435 -27.55 26.91 7.53
CA SER A 435 -28.61 27.91 7.41
C SER A 435 -28.64 28.78 8.68
N GLN A 436 -29.13 29.99 8.58
CA GLN A 436 -29.20 30.91 9.72
C GLN A 436 -29.92 30.27 10.91
N GLU A 437 -30.96 29.45 10.65
CA GLU A 437 -31.74 28.73 11.67
C GLU A 437 -30.93 27.60 12.35
N GLU A 438 -29.97 26.98 11.67
CA GLU A 438 -29.12 25.95 12.25
C GLU A 438 -27.98 26.55 13.09
N ARG A 439 -27.50 27.76 12.75
CA ARG A 439 -26.52 28.51 13.57
C ARG A 439 -27.13 28.96 14.90
N ASP A 440 -28.39 29.35 14.90
CA ASP A 440 -29.09 29.81 16.09
C ASP A 440 -29.50 28.66 17.04
N ARG A 441 -29.38 27.40 16.58
CA ARG A 441 -29.66 26.19 17.39
C ARG A 441 -28.40 25.47 17.89
N ALA A 442 -27.19 25.87 17.47
CA ALA A 442 -25.97 25.25 17.94
C ALA A 442 -25.77 25.65 19.43
N PRO A 443 -25.58 24.68 20.35
CA PRO A 443 -25.23 25.01 21.72
C PRO A 443 -23.86 25.70 21.71
N ASP A 444 -23.77 26.78 22.49
CA ASP A 444 -22.50 27.49 22.75
C ASP A 444 -21.42 26.47 23.13
N SER A 445 -20.43 26.33 22.26
CA SER A 445 -19.30 25.46 22.50
C SER A 445 -18.60 25.85 23.77
N CYS A 446 -18.41 24.89 24.65
CA CYS A 446 -17.71 24.99 25.93
C CYS A 446 -16.46 25.87 25.82
N VAL A 447 -16.54 27.01 26.45
CA VAL A 447 -15.37 27.81 26.80
C VAL A 447 -14.58 26.98 27.81
N ALA A 448 -13.39 26.54 27.46
CA ALA A 448 -12.46 25.92 28.39
C ALA A 448 -12.14 26.91 29.53
N PRO A 449 -12.18 26.52 30.80
CA PRO A 449 -11.77 27.39 31.88
C PRO A 449 -10.27 27.66 31.78
N GLN A 450 -9.92 28.93 31.68
CA GLN A 450 -8.56 29.41 31.93
C GLN A 450 -8.21 29.16 33.40
N ALA A 451 -7.25 28.31 33.68
CA ALA A 451 -6.44 28.33 34.90
C ALA A 451 -5.09 27.64 34.62
#